data_d2c0a77b85499980b1a48485d92e13a7
#
_entry.id   d2c0a77b85499980b1a48485d92e13a7
#
_cell.length_a   1.000
_cell.length_b   1.000
_cell.length_c   1.000
_cell.angle_alpha   90.00
_cell.angle_beta   90.00
_cell.angle_gamma   90.00
#
_symmetry.space_group_name_H-M   'P 1'
#
loop_
_entity.id
_entity.type
_entity.pdbx_description
1 polymer ?
#
loop_
_entity_poly.entity_id
_entity_poly.type
_entity_poly.pdbx_seq_one_letter_code
_entity_poly.pdbx_strand_id
1 'polypeptide(L)'
;WAPRELLHAQGVLPVGLLGAGDDLEIIRGDAYYQSYICHIPRSTIELGLNGSLDCLDGVLFPATCDVIRNLSGIWRMRFPEKLVRYLDVPQDFDPEVGGAFQAHELAELARELAAHGARPYDPEALRASIGVYNANRERVQELYALRRSEPWKVPTAELYLVLRAGLVLPVEEHNAMLDRYR
;
A
#
# COMPACT_ATOMS: atom_id res chain seq x y z
N TRP A 1 4.95 -2.38 2.25
CA TRP A 1 5.80 -1.22 1.98
C TRP A 1 5.43 -0.59 0.64
N ALA A 2 5.07 0.69 0.63
CA ALA A 2 4.82 1.49 -0.57
C ALA A 2 5.10 2.96 -0.25
N PRO A 3 5.56 3.79 -1.21
CA PRO A 3 5.86 5.20 -1.00
C PRO A 3 4.56 6.04 -0.98
N ARG A 4 3.75 5.88 0.07
CA ARG A 4 2.43 6.50 0.19
C ARG A 4 2.49 8.02 0.08
N GLU A 5 3.55 8.63 0.60
CA GLU A 5 3.78 10.07 0.54
C GLU A 5 3.93 10.57 -0.90
N LEU A 6 4.63 9.81 -1.75
CA LEU A 6 4.79 10.14 -3.16
C LEU A 6 3.45 10.03 -3.91
N LEU A 7 2.71 8.94 -3.69
CA LEU A 7 1.38 8.74 -4.28
C LEU A 7 0.44 9.88 -3.90
N HIS A 8 0.36 10.18 -2.62
CA HIS A 8 -0.50 11.25 -2.09
C HIS A 8 -0.12 12.64 -2.65
N ALA A 9 1.18 12.95 -2.73
CA ALA A 9 1.66 14.20 -3.31
C ALA A 9 1.22 14.38 -4.78
N GLN A 10 1.11 13.28 -5.52
CA GLN A 10 0.62 13.27 -6.89
C GLN A 10 -0.91 13.13 -7.01
N GLY A 11 -1.64 13.22 -5.90
CA GLY A 11 -3.11 13.16 -5.86
C GLY A 11 -3.69 11.76 -6.03
N VAL A 12 -2.90 10.74 -5.76
CA VAL A 12 -3.33 9.32 -5.80
C VAL A 12 -3.69 8.86 -4.40
N LEU A 13 -4.83 8.21 -4.23
CA LEU A 13 -5.23 7.56 -2.99
C LEU A 13 -4.60 6.15 -2.92
N PRO A 14 -3.61 5.92 -2.03
CA PRO A 14 -3.05 4.59 -1.84
C PRO A 14 -3.96 3.73 -0.98
N VAL A 15 -4.48 2.64 -1.54
CA VAL A 15 -5.29 1.65 -0.84
C VAL A 15 -4.49 0.38 -0.60
N GLY A 16 -4.42 -0.07 0.65
CA GLY A 16 -3.69 -1.28 1.03
C GLY A 16 -4.51 -2.54 0.78
N LEU A 17 -4.04 -3.41 -0.11
CA LEU A 17 -4.63 -4.71 -0.37
C LEU A 17 -3.95 -5.79 0.50
N LEU A 18 -4.74 -6.50 1.31
CA LEU A 18 -4.29 -7.60 2.17
C LEU A 18 -4.97 -8.93 1.83
N GLY A 19 -5.32 -9.13 0.56
CA GLY A 19 -6.16 -10.23 0.12
C GLY A 19 -7.63 -10.01 0.49
N ALA A 20 -8.44 -11.06 0.37
CA ALA A 20 -9.90 -11.02 0.56
C ALA A 20 -10.37 -11.52 1.95
N GLY A 21 -9.45 -11.83 2.87
CA GLY A 21 -9.83 -12.51 4.12
C GLY A 21 -10.43 -13.90 3.85
N ASP A 22 -11.35 -14.32 4.72
CA ASP A 22 -12.02 -15.62 4.61
C ASP A 22 -13.38 -15.56 3.88
N ASP A 23 -13.77 -14.36 3.44
CA ASP A 23 -15.10 -14.12 2.86
C ASP A 23 -15.18 -14.49 1.35
N LEU A 24 -14.04 -14.78 0.72
CA LEU A 24 -13.95 -15.08 -0.71
C LEU A 24 -13.43 -16.50 -0.94
N GLU A 25 -14.22 -17.32 -1.61
CA GLU A 25 -13.74 -18.59 -2.16
C GLU A 25 -12.80 -18.34 -3.34
N ILE A 26 -11.60 -18.93 -3.28
CA ILE A 26 -10.60 -18.82 -4.34
C ILE A 26 -10.84 -19.94 -5.36
N ILE A 27 -11.33 -19.59 -6.53
CA ILE A 27 -11.63 -20.53 -7.62
C ILE A 27 -10.70 -20.32 -8.81
N ARG A 28 -10.69 -19.12 -9.36
CA ARG A 28 -9.89 -18.77 -10.53
C ARG A 28 -8.44 -18.48 -10.16
N GLY A 29 -8.22 -17.90 -8.98
CA GLY A 29 -6.89 -17.60 -8.46
C GLY A 29 -6.03 -18.83 -8.27
N ASP A 30 -6.64 -19.98 -7.95
CA ASP A 30 -5.95 -21.25 -7.79
C ASP A 30 -5.38 -21.82 -9.10
N ALA A 31 -5.86 -21.36 -10.26
CA ALA A 31 -5.27 -21.72 -11.55
C ALA A 31 -3.88 -21.07 -11.77
N TYR A 32 -3.52 -20.04 -11.01
CA TYR A 32 -2.26 -19.32 -11.15
C TYR A 32 -1.19 -19.74 -10.13
N TYR A 33 -1.59 -20.46 -9.09
CA TYR A 33 -0.70 -20.80 -7.98
C TYR A 33 -0.90 -22.23 -7.49
N GLN A 34 0.19 -22.81 -7.02
CA GLN A 34 0.14 -24.10 -6.32
C GLN A 34 -0.56 -23.95 -4.96
N SER A 35 -1.17 -25.03 -4.48
CA SER A 35 -1.98 -25.06 -3.25
C SER A 35 -1.23 -24.66 -1.97
N TYR A 36 0.11 -24.81 -1.95
CA TYR A 36 0.94 -24.43 -0.80
C TYR A 36 1.28 -22.92 -0.73
N ILE A 37 0.93 -22.15 -1.76
CA ILE A 37 1.15 -20.71 -1.74
C ILE A 37 0.16 -20.06 -0.77
N CYS A 38 0.64 -19.03 -0.04
CA CYS A 38 -0.16 -18.33 0.94
C CYS A 38 -1.43 -17.71 0.34
N HIS A 39 -2.44 -17.51 1.17
CA HIS A 39 -3.77 -17.07 0.77
C HIS A 39 -3.79 -15.66 0.14
N ILE A 40 -2.93 -14.74 0.61
CA ILE A 40 -2.95 -13.33 0.20
C ILE A 40 -2.83 -13.14 -1.32
N PRO A 41 -1.78 -13.61 -2.02
CA PRO A 41 -1.68 -13.43 -3.48
C PRO A 41 -2.78 -14.18 -4.24
N ARG A 42 -3.20 -15.36 -3.76
CA ARG A 42 -4.26 -16.16 -4.39
C ARG A 42 -5.60 -15.45 -4.33
N SER A 43 -5.97 -14.92 -3.16
CA SER A 43 -7.21 -14.16 -3.00
C SER A 43 -7.14 -12.77 -3.67
N THR A 44 -5.96 -12.15 -3.72
CA THR A 44 -5.80 -10.88 -4.43
C THR A 44 -6.04 -11.02 -5.93
N ILE A 45 -5.48 -12.06 -6.58
CA ILE A 45 -5.77 -12.29 -8.01
C ILE A 45 -7.24 -12.67 -8.24
N GLU A 46 -7.87 -13.41 -7.32
CA GLU A 46 -9.31 -13.71 -7.38
C GLU A 46 -10.15 -12.44 -7.37
N LEU A 47 -9.85 -11.47 -6.47
CA LEU A 47 -10.51 -10.17 -6.43
C LEU A 47 -10.35 -9.38 -7.74
N GLY A 48 -9.19 -9.48 -8.38
CA GLY A 48 -8.99 -8.88 -9.71
C GLY A 48 -9.82 -9.56 -10.78
N LEU A 49 -9.86 -10.91 -10.79
CA LEU A 49 -10.54 -11.69 -11.82
C LEU A 49 -12.08 -11.64 -11.71
N ASN A 50 -12.62 -11.39 -10.52
CA ASN A 50 -14.06 -11.26 -10.30
C ASN A 50 -14.59 -9.83 -10.45
N GLY A 51 -13.72 -8.84 -10.75
CA GLY A 51 -14.09 -7.45 -10.95
C GLY A 51 -14.15 -6.59 -9.68
N SER A 52 -13.91 -7.15 -8.50
CA SER A 52 -13.95 -6.38 -7.23
C SER A 52 -12.91 -5.25 -7.18
N LEU A 53 -11.85 -5.35 -7.98
CA LEU A 53 -10.78 -4.35 -8.05
C LEU A 53 -10.80 -3.51 -9.35
N ASP A 54 -11.92 -3.51 -10.08
CA ASP A 54 -12.04 -2.74 -11.32
C ASP A 54 -11.97 -1.24 -11.08
N CYS A 55 -12.33 -0.79 -9.87
CA CYS A 55 -12.24 0.61 -9.47
C CYS A 55 -10.81 1.14 -9.29
N LEU A 56 -9.80 0.27 -9.27
CA LEU A 56 -8.40 0.69 -9.13
C LEU A 56 -7.80 1.08 -10.48
N ASP A 57 -7.12 2.22 -10.54
CA ASP A 57 -6.40 2.69 -11.73
C ASP A 57 -5.07 1.95 -11.93
N GLY A 58 -4.50 1.42 -10.85
CA GLY A 58 -3.24 0.68 -10.90
C GLY A 58 -2.95 -0.09 -9.62
N VAL A 59 -1.92 -0.94 -9.67
CA VAL A 59 -1.47 -1.74 -8.53
C VAL A 59 0.05 -1.70 -8.41
N LEU A 60 0.52 -1.39 -7.22
CA LEU A 60 1.93 -1.45 -6.86
C LEU A 60 2.21 -2.72 -6.05
N PHE A 61 3.21 -3.47 -6.47
CA PHE A 61 3.65 -4.71 -5.84
C PHE A 61 5.01 -4.50 -5.19
N PRO A 62 5.09 -4.27 -3.87
CA PRO A 62 6.39 -4.09 -3.22
C PRO A 62 7.16 -5.41 -3.11
N ALA A 63 8.48 -5.34 -3.14
CA ALA A 63 9.40 -6.47 -3.06
C ALA A 63 9.38 -7.15 -1.68
N THR A 64 8.28 -7.80 -1.33
CA THR A 64 8.11 -8.50 -0.05
C THR A 64 8.48 -9.98 -0.12
N CYS A 65 8.23 -10.63 -1.27
CA CYS A 65 8.59 -12.02 -1.53
C CYS A 65 8.48 -12.34 -3.03
N ASP A 66 9.01 -13.50 -3.44
CA ASP A 66 8.97 -13.94 -4.84
C ASP A 66 7.56 -14.16 -5.37
N VAL A 67 6.62 -14.56 -4.51
CA VAL A 67 5.22 -14.76 -4.91
C VAL A 67 4.57 -13.43 -5.30
N ILE A 68 4.87 -12.34 -4.59
CA ILE A 68 4.37 -10.99 -4.93
C ILE A 68 5.03 -10.49 -6.24
N ARG A 69 6.30 -10.82 -6.47
CA ARG A 69 6.96 -10.57 -7.77
C ARG A 69 6.21 -11.28 -8.90
N ASN A 70 5.92 -12.58 -8.73
CA ASN A 70 5.17 -13.36 -9.72
C ASN A 70 3.75 -12.80 -9.92
N LEU A 71 3.06 -12.39 -8.84
CA LEU A 71 1.75 -11.77 -8.92
C LEU A 71 1.77 -10.49 -9.77
N SER A 72 2.81 -9.67 -9.67
CA SER A 72 2.95 -8.48 -10.49
C SER A 72 3.02 -8.80 -11.98
N GLY A 73 3.72 -9.87 -12.36
CA GLY A 73 3.80 -10.37 -13.73
C GLY A 73 2.45 -10.90 -14.24
N ILE A 74 1.77 -11.70 -13.43
CA ILE A 74 0.42 -12.20 -13.73
C ILE A 74 -0.54 -11.03 -13.92
N TRP A 75 -0.51 -10.04 -13.01
CA TRP A 75 -1.38 -8.88 -13.06
C TRP A 75 -1.19 -8.06 -14.33
N ARG A 76 0.05 -7.81 -14.73
CA ARG A 76 0.39 -7.10 -15.98
C ARG A 76 -0.14 -7.80 -17.22
N MET A 77 -0.09 -9.13 -17.24
CA MET A 77 -0.63 -9.91 -18.37
C MET A 77 -2.17 -9.91 -18.39
N ARG A 78 -2.81 -9.87 -17.25
CA ARG A 78 -4.28 -9.96 -17.14
C ARG A 78 -4.99 -8.62 -17.26
N PHE A 79 -4.34 -7.53 -16.85
CA PHE A 79 -4.88 -6.18 -16.79
C PHE A 79 -3.92 -5.18 -17.45
N PRO A 80 -3.67 -5.33 -18.77
CA PRO A 80 -2.67 -4.52 -19.48
C PRO A 80 -3.03 -3.03 -19.56
N GLU A 81 -4.30 -2.68 -19.34
CA GLU A 81 -4.81 -1.31 -19.32
C GLU A 81 -4.51 -0.55 -18.02
N LYS A 82 -4.17 -1.26 -16.94
CA LYS A 82 -3.90 -0.68 -15.63
C LYS A 82 -2.40 -0.44 -15.41
N LEU A 83 -2.07 0.57 -14.62
CA LEU A 83 -0.70 0.73 -14.16
C LEU A 83 -0.32 -0.45 -13.25
N VAL A 84 0.70 -1.20 -13.64
CA VAL A 84 1.24 -2.32 -12.85
C VAL A 84 2.73 -2.12 -12.64
N ARG A 85 3.15 -1.83 -11.42
CA ARG A 85 4.55 -1.63 -11.08
C ARG A 85 4.97 -2.57 -9.95
N TYR A 86 6.03 -3.33 -10.18
CA TYR A 86 6.79 -3.98 -9.12
C TYR A 86 7.80 -2.96 -8.57
N LEU A 87 7.77 -2.74 -7.27
CA LEU A 87 8.69 -1.84 -6.57
C LEU A 87 9.78 -2.66 -5.91
N ASP A 88 10.97 -2.59 -6.48
CA ASP A 88 12.13 -3.21 -5.87
C ASP A 88 12.70 -2.35 -4.75
N VAL A 89 13.50 -2.95 -3.87
CA VAL A 89 14.18 -2.28 -2.77
C VAL A 89 15.65 -2.68 -2.77
N PRO A 90 16.56 -1.75 -2.48
CA PRO A 90 17.97 -2.06 -2.45
C PRO A 90 18.30 -3.06 -1.35
N GLN A 91 19.22 -3.97 -1.62
CA GLN A 91 19.80 -4.90 -0.64
C GLN A 91 21.00 -4.28 0.07
N ASP A 92 21.65 -3.30 -0.56
CA ASP A 92 22.71 -2.50 0.00
C ASP A 92 22.10 -1.21 0.60
N PHE A 93 22.43 -0.90 1.85
CA PHE A 93 21.94 0.28 2.55
C PHE A 93 22.91 1.47 2.49
N ASP A 94 23.99 1.35 1.72
CA ASP A 94 24.88 2.47 1.48
C ASP A 94 24.13 3.59 0.74
N PRO A 95 24.17 4.85 1.21
CA PRO A 95 23.44 5.95 0.57
C PRO A 95 23.85 6.20 -0.89
N GLU A 96 25.11 5.97 -1.25
CA GLU A 96 25.63 6.20 -2.61
C GLU A 96 25.23 5.06 -3.57
N VAL A 97 24.99 3.86 -3.05
CA VAL A 97 24.60 2.70 -3.84
C VAL A 97 23.11 2.46 -3.73
N GLY A 98 22.65 1.95 -2.61
CA GLY A 98 21.23 1.61 -2.40
C GLY A 98 20.34 2.82 -2.30
N GLY A 99 20.84 3.93 -1.70
CA GLY A 99 20.10 5.19 -1.67
C GLY A 99 19.88 5.78 -3.06
N ALA A 100 20.90 5.78 -3.91
CA ALA A 100 20.79 6.22 -5.31
C ALA A 100 19.84 5.32 -6.11
N PHE A 101 19.91 4.00 -5.94
CA PHE A 101 18.96 3.06 -6.55
C PHE A 101 17.53 3.37 -6.14
N GLN A 102 17.27 3.52 -4.83
CA GLN A 102 15.93 3.81 -4.32
C GLN A 102 15.40 5.15 -4.85
N ALA A 103 16.23 6.17 -4.91
CA ALA A 103 15.85 7.48 -5.45
C ALA A 103 15.48 7.36 -6.94
N HIS A 104 16.23 6.59 -7.71
CA HIS A 104 15.93 6.32 -9.11
C HIS A 104 14.58 5.60 -9.28
N GLU A 105 14.33 4.52 -8.54
CA GLU A 105 13.06 3.77 -8.58
C GLU A 105 11.85 4.65 -8.25
N LEU A 106 11.98 5.54 -7.25
CA LEU A 106 10.91 6.48 -6.90
C LEU A 106 10.70 7.56 -7.96
N ALA A 107 11.77 8.04 -8.62
CA ALA A 107 11.67 9.00 -9.71
C ALA A 107 11.00 8.38 -10.95
N GLU A 108 11.31 7.12 -11.28
CA GLU A 108 10.64 6.38 -12.35
C GLU A 108 9.15 6.20 -12.02
N LEU A 109 8.83 5.76 -10.80
CA LEU A 109 7.44 5.62 -10.36
C LEU A 109 6.67 6.95 -10.50
N ALA A 110 7.27 8.07 -10.08
CA ALA A 110 6.63 9.37 -10.19
C ALA A 110 6.31 9.77 -11.64
N ARG A 111 7.19 9.42 -12.59
CA ARG A 111 6.97 9.65 -14.03
C ARG A 111 5.87 8.75 -14.59
N GLU A 112 5.87 7.47 -14.22
CA GLU A 112 4.84 6.51 -14.63
C GLU A 112 3.46 6.91 -14.11
N LEU A 113 3.35 7.33 -12.85
CA LEU A 113 2.09 7.84 -12.27
C LEU A 113 1.57 9.05 -13.05
N ALA A 114 2.43 10.02 -13.35
CA ALA A 114 2.04 11.19 -14.14
C ALA A 114 1.59 10.82 -15.56
N ALA A 115 2.25 9.85 -16.20
CA ALA A 115 1.85 9.33 -17.51
C ALA A 115 0.49 8.61 -17.48
N HIS A 116 0.06 8.11 -16.32
CA HIS A 116 -1.24 7.48 -16.09
C HIS A 116 -2.28 8.43 -15.46
N GLY A 117 -2.07 9.73 -15.55
CA GLY A 117 -3.08 10.73 -15.18
C GLY A 117 -2.97 11.29 -13.75
N ALA A 118 -1.98 10.86 -12.95
CA ALA A 118 -1.68 11.51 -11.69
C ALA A 118 -1.06 12.90 -11.92
N ARG A 119 -1.02 13.73 -10.87
CA ARG A 119 -0.36 15.03 -10.93
C ARG A 119 1.15 14.85 -11.22
N PRO A 120 1.79 15.77 -11.94
CA PRO A 120 3.24 15.79 -12.07
C PRO A 120 3.93 15.82 -10.70
N TYR A 121 5.14 15.28 -10.64
CA TYR A 121 5.97 15.36 -9.44
C TYR A 121 6.24 16.83 -9.08
N ASP A 122 5.97 17.16 -7.82
CA ASP A 122 6.26 18.46 -7.21
C ASP A 122 6.95 18.23 -5.85
N PRO A 123 8.19 18.71 -5.66
CA PRO A 123 8.92 18.53 -4.42
C PRO A 123 8.25 19.24 -3.22
N GLU A 124 7.53 20.35 -3.42
CA GLU A 124 6.82 21.03 -2.33
C GLU A 124 5.57 20.21 -1.92
N ALA A 125 4.83 19.67 -2.86
CA ALA A 125 3.71 18.77 -2.58
C ALA A 125 4.19 17.49 -1.86
N LEU A 126 5.35 16.94 -2.24
CA LEU A 126 5.94 15.81 -1.55
C LEU A 126 6.35 16.15 -0.11
N ARG A 127 6.96 17.32 0.09
CA ARG A 127 7.35 17.78 1.45
C ARG A 127 6.12 17.97 2.34
N ALA A 128 5.05 18.56 1.81
CA ALA A 128 3.79 18.70 2.52
C ALA A 128 3.17 17.33 2.86
N SER A 129 3.16 16.41 1.91
CA SER A 129 2.68 15.03 2.11
C SER A 129 3.45 14.30 3.19
N ILE A 130 4.78 14.38 3.20
CA ILE A 130 5.63 13.81 4.26
C ILE A 130 5.21 14.35 5.64
N GLY A 131 4.93 15.66 5.73
CA GLY A 131 4.45 16.28 6.97
C GLY A 131 3.13 15.65 7.47
N VAL A 132 2.17 15.48 6.58
CA VAL A 132 0.86 14.87 6.91
C VAL A 132 1.02 13.41 7.36
N TYR A 133 1.84 12.63 6.67
CA TYR A 133 2.10 11.23 7.04
C TYR A 133 2.93 11.11 8.34
N ASN A 134 3.85 12.04 8.62
CA ASN A 134 4.55 12.06 9.89
C ASN A 134 3.58 12.35 11.04
N ALA A 135 2.68 13.31 10.89
CA ALA A 135 1.63 13.55 11.86
C ALA A 135 0.72 12.33 12.09
N ASN A 136 0.47 11.52 11.05
CA ASN A 136 -0.23 10.25 11.19
C ASN A 136 0.56 9.22 12.01
N ARG A 137 1.86 9.08 11.74
CA ARG A 137 2.75 8.19 12.50
C ARG A 137 2.81 8.55 13.97
N GLU A 138 2.89 9.85 14.29
CA GLU A 138 2.88 10.36 15.67
C GLU A 138 1.59 9.96 16.39
N ARG A 139 0.42 10.17 15.78
CA ARG A 139 -0.88 9.78 16.33
C ARG A 139 -0.99 8.28 16.60
N VAL A 140 -0.49 7.47 15.68
CA VAL A 140 -0.45 6.01 15.85
C VAL A 140 0.47 5.64 17.01
N GLN A 141 1.63 6.29 17.13
CA GLN A 141 2.55 6.06 18.26
C GLN A 141 1.93 6.45 19.61
N GLU A 142 1.20 7.57 19.67
CA GLU A 142 0.47 7.99 20.87
C GLU A 142 -0.63 6.99 21.23
N LEU A 143 -1.34 6.44 20.24
CA LEU A 143 -2.33 5.39 20.46
C LEU A 143 -1.68 4.11 21.04
N TYR A 144 -0.52 3.70 20.55
CA TYR A 144 0.24 2.60 21.13
C TYR A 144 0.77 2.91 22.54
N ALA A 145 1.16 4.15 22.81
CA ALA A 145 1.57 4.58 24.15
C ALA A 145 0.39 4.51 25.13
N LEU A 146 -0.78 4.99 24.73
CA LEU A 146 -2.01 4.89 25.52
C LEU A 146 -2.35 3.42 25.81
N ARG A 147 -2.31 2.56 24.79
CA ARG A 147 -2.56 1.12 24.96
C ARG A 147 -1.56 0.47 25.92
N ARG A 148 -0.31 0.88 25.93
CA ARG A 148 0.71 0.33 26.83
C ARG A 148 0.47 0.75 28.28
N SER A 149 0.04 1.99 28.52
CA SER A 149 -0.23 2.51 29.88
C SER A 149 -1.60 2.13 30.40
N GLU A 150 -2.63 2.11 29.51
CA GLU A 150 -4.03 1.91 29.87
C GLU A 150 -4.71 0.94 28.86
N PRO A 151 -4.33 -0.35 28.86
CA PRO A 151 -4.75 -1.29 27.81
C PRO A 151 -6.28 -1.49 27.71
N TRP A 152 -6.99 -1.23 28.77
CA TRP A 152 -8.46 -1.31 28.80
C TRP A 152 -9.16 -0.20 28.00
N LYS A 153 -8.48 0.93 27.75
CA LYS A 153 -9.02 2.03 26.94
C LYS A 153 -8.90 1.77 25.43
N VAL A 154 -7.98 0.89 25.04
CA VAL A 154 -7.70 0.57 23.64
C VAL A 154 -7.77 -0.96 23.44
N PRO A 155 -8.98 -1.54 23.36
CA PRO A 155 -9.15 -2.97 23.11
C PRO A 155 -8.48 -3.41 21.79
N THR A 156 -7.98 -4.65 21.75
CA THR A 156 -7.23 -5.17 20.57
C THR A 156 -8.04 -5.10 19.29
N ALA A 157 -9.33 -5.46 19.36
CA ALA A 157 -10.20 -5.46 18.17
C ALA A 157 -10.38 -4.05 17.62
N GLU A 158 -10.59 -3.06 18.47
CA GLU A 158 -10.75 -1.66 18.07
C GLU A 158 -9.45 -1.10 17.50
N LEU A 159 -8.31 -1.32 18.20
CA LEU A 159 -6.99 -0.92 17.67
C LEU A 159 -6.75 -1.48 16.28
N TYR A 160 -7.06 -2.76 16.08
CA TYR A 160 -6.89 -3.42 14.79
C TYR A 160 -7.73 -2.75 13.69
N LEU A 161 -8.99 -2.44 13.97
CA LEU A 161 -9.89 -1.75 13.03
C LEU A 161 -9.40 -0.34 12.72
N VAL A 162 -8.99 0.41 13.74
CA VAL A 162 -8.48 1.78 13.60
C VAL A 162 -7.21 1.80 12.72
N LEU A 163 -6.27 0.89 12.96
CA LEU A 163 -5.06 0.80 12.15
C LEU A 163 -5.35 0.36 10.70
N ARG A 164 -6.27 -0.58 10.51
CA ARG A 164 -6.68 -1.03 9.17
C ARG A 164 -7.42 0.05 8.38
N ALA A 165 -8.20 0.90 9.04
CA ALA A 165 -8.83 2.04 8.40
C ALA A 165 -7.81 2.96 7.71
N GLY A 166 -6.62 3.12 8.29
CA GLY A 166 -5.50 3.85 7.69
C GLY A 166 -4.91 3.22 6.41
N LEU A 167 -5.33 2.01 6.03
CA LEU A 167 -4.96 1.41 4.74
C LEU A 167 -5.89 1.82 3.60
N VAL A 168 -7.09 2.31 3.91
CA VAL A 168 -8.13 2.59 2.90
C VAL A 168 -8.61 4.03 2.92
N LEU A 169 -8.48 4.74 4.05
CA LEU A 169 -8.87 6.14 4.17
C LEU A 169 -7.78 7.07 3.63
N PRO A 170 -8.16 8.25 3.09
CA PRO A 170 -7.24 9.36 2.97
C PRO A 170 -6.54 9.65 4.30
N VAL A 171 -5.26 10.01 4.26
CA VAL A 171 -4.45 10.16 5.49
C VAL A 171 -4.99 11.25 6.42
N GLU A 172 -5.60 12.32 5.89
CA GLU A 172 -6.23 13.39 6.65
C GLU A 172 -7.46 12.89 7.41
N GLU A 173 -8.28 12.06 6.76
CA GLU A 173 -9.45 11.46 7.40
C GLU A 173 -9.04 10.47 8.49
N HIS A 174 -7.98 9.67 8.22
CA HIS A 174 -7.42 8.79 9.24
C HIS A 174 -6.86 9.56 10.43
N ASN A 175 -6.17 10.70 10.20
CA ASN A 175 -5.71 11.59 11.26
C ASN A 175 -6.88 12.11 12.10
N ALA A 176 -7.94 12.60 11.46
CA ALA A 176 -9.14 13.06 12.15
C ALA A 176 -9.86 11.95 12.91
N MET A 177 -9.84 10.71 12.40
CA MET A 177 -10.37 9.54 13.10
C MET A 177 -9.55 9.21 14.35
N LEU A 178 -8.23 9.20 14.26
CA LEU A 178 -7.32 8.96 15.36
C LEU A 178 -7.48 10.01 16.47
N ASP A 179 -7.65 11.29 16.12
CA ASP A 179 -7.87 12.39 17.07
C ASP A 179 -9.21 12.23 17.81
N ARG A 180 -10.23 11.65 17.19
CA ARG A 180 -11.53 11.40 17.85
C ARG A 180 -11.55 10.12 18.69
N TYR A 181 -10.70 9.16 18.36
CA TYR A 181 -10.65 7.87 19.05
C TYR A 181 -9.90 7.95 20.39
N ARG A 182 -8.93 8.85 20.53
CA ARG A 182 -8.13 9.07 21.76
C ARG A 182 -8.88 9.86 22.80
#